data_ec8c1d8e195b8714ed2b33fc40c67cec
#
_entry.id   ec8c1d8e195b8714ed2b33fc40c67cec
#
_cell.length_a   1.000
_cell.length_b   1.000
_cell.length_c   1.000
_cell.angle_alpha   90.00
_cell.angle_beta   90.00
_cell.angle_gamma   90.00
#
_symmetry.space_group_name_H-M   'P 1'
#
loop_
_entity.id
_entity.type
_entity.pdbx_description
1 polymer ?
#
loop_
_entity_poly.entity_id
_entity_poly.type
_entity_poly.pdbx_seq_one_letter_code
_entity_poly.pdbx_strand_id
1 'polypeptide(L)'
;DGSVPRDNPFVGRADAWPEIWSYGHRNAQGAALAPDGSLWMHEHGPQGGDEVNRPEPGKNYGWPVITYGENYGGGKIGAGITRKEGMEQPLHYWVPSIAPSGMAFVTSDRYGAQWKGSLVVGSLKFQRLERLTIRSGKVTASEQVLPRLGQRVRDVRQGPDGWLYLLTDAQGGQLLRVTATP
;
A
#
# COMPACT_ATOMS: atom_id res chain seq x y z
N ASP A 1 17.05 3.21 17.77
CA ASP A 1 18.49 2.98 17.86
C ASP A 1 18.97 2.02 16.75
N GLY A 2 18.07 1.38 16.02
CA GLY A 2 18.37 0.41 14.97
C GLY A 2 18.64 -1.01 15.46
N SER A 3 18.45 -1.28 16.74
CA SER A 3 18.57 -2.65 17.25
C SER A 3 17.36 -3.50 16.83
N VAL A 4 17.61 -4.81 16.72
CA VAL A 4 16.52 -5.75 16.41
C VAL A 4 15.63 -5.92 17.63
N PRO A 5 14.29 -5.74 17.49
CA PRO A 5 13.35 -6.03 18.56
C PRO A 5 13.45 -7.49 19.00
N ARG A 6 13.45 -7.71 20.33
CA ARG A 6 13.63 -9.07 20.89
C ARG A 6 12.49 -10.02 20.57
N ASP A 7 11.33 -9.49 20.25
CA ASP A 7 10.10 -10.21 19.90
C ASP A 7 9.88 -10.37 18.40
N ASN A 8 10.87 -10.00 17.56
CA ASN A 8 10.81 -10.31 16.14
C ASN A 8 10.73 -11.84 15.92
N PRO A 9 9.94 -12.28 14.92
CA PRO A 9 9.56 -13.69 14.77
C PRO A 9 10.72 -14.64 14.45
N PHE A 10 11.84 -14.11 13.97
CA PHE A 10 13.00 -14.90 13.56
C PHE A 10 14.22 -14.73 14.46
N VAL A 11 14.10 -14.03 15.59
CA VAL A 11 15.18 -13.91 16.58
C VAL A 11 15.56 -15.30 17.10
N GLY A 12 16.87 -15.59 17.13
CA GLY A 12 17.41 -16.88 17.57
C GLY A 12 17.34 -18.02 16.55
N ARG A 13 16.86 -17.77 15.33
CA ARG A 13 16.87 -18.74 14.23
C ARG A 13 18.18 -18.66 13.45
N ALA A 14 18.77 -19.81 13.14
CA ALA A 14 20.00 -19.88 12.33
C ALA A 14 19.76 -19.77 10.82
N ASP A 15 18.53 -19.98 10.38
CA ASP A 15 18.12 -20.03 8.97
C ASP A 15 17.44 -18.76 8.48
N ALA A 16 17.35 -17.71 9.32
CA ALA A 16 16.73 -16.45 8.98
C ALA A 16 17.40 -15.27 9.71
N TRP A 17 17.37 -14.09 9.06
CA TRP A 17 17.85 -12.86 9.68
C TRP A 17 16.87 -12.37 10.75
N PRO A 18 17.34 -11.95 11.92
CA PRO A 18 16.48 -11.55 13.04
C PRO A 18 15.69 -10.26 12.78
N GLU A 19 16.11 -9.45 11.80
CA GLU A 19 15.42 -8.22 11.37
C GLU A 19 14.14 -8.50 10.60
N ILE A 20 13.96 -9.70 10.03
CA ILE A 20 12.80 -10.02 9.21
C ILE A 20 11.54 -10.04 10.08
N TRP A 21 10.54 -9.21 9.70
CA TRP A 21 9.21 -9.21 10.27
C TRP A 21 8.26 -10.15 9.50
N SER A 22 8.23 -10.00 8.18
CA SER A 22 7.45 -10.81 7.24
C SER A 22 8.24 -11.00 5.95
N TYR A 23 7.83 -11.90 5.09
CA TYR A 23 8.56 -12.22 3.87
C TYR A 23 7.61 -12.55 2.70
N GLY A 24 8.18 -12.82 1.53
CA GLY A 24 7.39 -13.06 0.32
C GLY A 24 6.81 -11.78 -0.28
N HIS A 25 7.43 -10.64 -0.04
CA HIS A 25 7.13 -9.36 -0.65
C HIS A 25 7.94 -9.14 -1.92
N ARG A 26 7.38 -8.37 -2.86
CA ARG A 26 8.08 -8.08 -4.12
C ARG A 26 8.80 -6.73 -4.09
N ASN A 27 8.06 -5.65 -3.93
CA ASN A 27 8.60 -4.29 -4.06
C ASN A 27 7.74 -3.30 -3.27
N ALA A 28 7.95 -3.24 -1.97
CA ALA A 28 7.27 -2.32 -1.06
C ALA A 28 7.59 -0.86 -1.42
N GLN A 29 6.58 -0.01 -1.49
CA GLN A 29 6.71 1.40 -1.87
C GLN A 29 6.21 2.36 -0.79
N GLY A 30 5.27 1.95 0.02
CA GLY A 30 4.73 2.78 1.08
C GLY A 30 4.23 1.96 2.26
N ALA A 31 4.32 2.56 3.43
CA ALA A 31 3.82 1.98 4.68
C ALA A 31 3.21 3.06 5.57
N ALA A 32 2.19 2.70 6.34
CA ALA A 32 1.56 3.56 7.31
C ALA A 32 0.98 2.74 8.47
N LEU A 33 0.93 3.33 9.66
CA LEU A 33 0.19 2.77 10.77
C LEU A 33 -1.29 3.14 10.65
N ALA A 34 -2.15 2.14 10.73
CA ALA A 34 -3.58 2.35 10.84
C ALA A 34 -3.95 2.93 12.21
N PRO A 35 -5.17 3.50 12.38
CA PRO A 35 -5.60 4.04 13.67
C PRO A 35 -5.62 3.03 14.82
N ASP A 36 -5.67 1.74 14.54
CA ASP A 36 -5.57 0.65 15.52
C ASP A 36 -4.14 0.23 15.84
N GLY A 37 -3.14 0.90 15.25
CA GLY A 37 -1.71 0.61 15.42
C GLY A 37 -1.17 -0.49 14.51
N SER A 38 -2.00 -1.14 13.71
CA SER A 38 -1.53 -2.15 12.75
C SER A 38 -0.74 -1.52 11.60
N LEU A 39 0.34 -2.20 11.18
CA LEU A 39 1.13 -1.78 10.02
C LEU A 39 0.42 -2.20 8.73
N TRP A 40 0.25 -1.25 7.83
CA TRP A 40 -0.20 -1.50 6.47
C TRP A 40 0.88 -1.06 5.49
N MET A 41 1.05 -1.81 4.43
CA MET A 41 1.95 -1.44 3.34
C MET A 41 1.34 -1.80 1.98
N HIS A 42 1.82 -1.15 0.95
CA HIS A 42 1.55 -1.54 -0.42
C HIS A 42 2.84 -1.81 -1.18
N GLU A 43 2.71 -2.61 -2.21
CA GLU A 43 3.82 -3.00 -3.06
C GLU A 43 3.43 -3.07 -4.53
N HIS A 44 4.43 -2.88 -5.40
CA HIS A 44 4.26 -3.07 -6.82
C HIS A 44 4.25 -4.55 -7.18
N GLY A 45 3.22 -4.97 -7.91
CA GLY A 45 3.26 -6.16 -8.72
C GLY A 45 4.17 -5.99 -9.94
N PRO A 46 4.33 -7.01 -10.77
CA PRO A 46 5.04 -6.87 -12.04
C PRO A 46 4.19 -6.11 -13.08
N GLN A 47 3.51 -6.80 -13.98
CA GLN A 47 2.51 -6.20 -14.85
C GLN A 47 1.12 -6.47 -14.26
N GLY A 48 0.55 -5.50 -13.55
CA GLY A 48 -0.63 -5.70 -12.69
C GLY A 48 -0.28 -6.34 -11.33
N GLY A 49 -1.28 -6.52 -10.48
CA GLY A 49 -1.12 -7.17 -9.19
C GLY A 49 -0.37 -6.33 -8.15
N ASP A 50 -0.45 -5.00 -8.20
CA ASP A 50 -0.07 -4.16 -7.07
C ASP A 50 -0.96 -4.51 -5.88
N GLU A 51 -0.42 -4.53 -4.67
CA GLU A 51 -1.11 -5.07 -3.50
C GLU A 51 -1.09 -4.11 -2.32
N VAL A 52 -2.12 -4.19 -1.49
CA VAL A 52 -2.12 -3.65 -0.12
C VAL A 52 -2.15 -4.82 0.83
N ASN A 53 -1.18 -4.88 1.70
CA ASN A 53 -0.98 -5.91 2.69
C ASN A 53 -1.01 -5.34 4.12
N ARG A 54 -1.33 -6.19 5.10
CA ARG A 54 -1.11 -5.93 6.51
C ARG A 54 -0.07 -6.92 7.02
N PRO A 55 1.23 -6.53 7.00
CA PRO A 55 2.31 -7.40 7.42
C PRO A 55 2.18 -7.85 8.87
N GLU A 56 2.07 -9.15 9.09
CA GLU A 56 2.03 -9.80 10.40
C GLU A 56 3.32 -10.59 10.65
N PRO A 57 3.71 -10.78 11.92
CA PRO A 57 5.00 -11.40 12.25
C PRO A 57 5.07 -12.83 11.72
N GLY A 58 6.16 -13.15 11.02
CA GLY A 58 6.49 -14.48 10.51
C GLY A 58 5.66 -14.94 9.31
N LYS A 59 4.77 -14.10 8.77
CA LYS A 59 3.89 -14.45 7.67
C LYS A 59 4.55 -14.31 6.30
N ASN A 60 4.14 -15.19 5.38
CA ASN A 60 4.59 -15.23 3.99
C ASN A 60 3.53 -14.62 3.07
N TYR A 61 3.89 -13.54 2.34
CA TYR A 61 3.00 -12.85 1.40
C TYR A 61 3.10 -13.36 -0.04
N GLY A 62 3.87 -14.41 -0.26
CA GLY A 62 3.74 -15.34 -1.37
C GLY A 62 4.55 -15.04 -2.62
N TRP A 63 5.10 -13.84 -2.80
CA TRP A 63 5.95 -13.56 -3.96
C TRP A 63 7.22 -14.46 -3.95
N PRO A 64 7.64 -15.05 -5.10
CA PRO A 64 7.01 -15.00 -6.44
C PRO A 64 6.08 -16.19 -6.75
N VAL A 65 5.64 -16.95 -5.74
CA VAL A 65 4.85 -18.18 -5.93
C VAL A 65 3.39 -17.87 -6.28
N ILE A 66 2.79 -16.90 -5.58
CA ILE A 66 1.45 -16.38 -5.87
C ILE A 66 1.54 -14.91 -6.27
N THR A 67 0.71 -14.49 -7.21
CA THR A 67 0.58 -13.09 -7.64
C THR A 67 -0.67 -12.90 -8.48
N TYR A 68 -1.23 -11.69 -8.49
CA TYR A 68 -2.30 -11.26 -9.40
C TYR A 68 -1.76 -10.60 -10.66
N GLY A 69 -0.43 -10.46 -10.78
CA GLY A 69 0.23 -9.91 -11.95
C GLY A 69 0.80 -10.99 -12.89
N GLU A 70 1.33 -10.53 -14.01
CA GLU A 70 1.97 -11.35 -15.03
C GLU A 70 3.34 -10.78 -15.42
N ASN A 71 4.11 -11.50 -16.20
CA ASN A 71 5.40 -11.02 -16.68
C ASN A 71 5.24 -9.77 -17.56
N TYR A 72 6.22 -8.88 -17.55
CA TYR A 72 6.29 -7.79 -18.50
C TYR A 72 6.34 -8.37 -19.94
N GLY A 73 5.39 -7.92 -20.77
CA GLY A 73 5.20 -8.50 -22.10
C GLY A 73 4.25 -9.70 -22.15
N GLY A 74 3.64 -10.05 -21.01
CA GLY A 74 2.64 -11.10 -20.90
C GLY A 74 3.19 -12.44 -20.41
N GLY A 75 2.28 -13.32 -20.03
CA GLY A 75 2.57 -14.67 -19.58
C GLY A 75 2.63 -14.81 -18.05
N LYS A 76 2.36 -16.02 -17.59
CA LYS A 76 2.24 -16.37 -16.17
C LYS A 76 3.59 -16.26 -15.43
N ILE A 77 3.54 -15.84 -14.18
CA ILE A 77 4.66 -15.94 -13.24
C ILE A 77 4.55 -17.29 -12.53
N GLY A 78 5.64 -18.06 -12.54
CA GLY A 78 5.65 -19.41 -11.95
C GLY A 78 4.50 -20.26 -12.49
N ALA A 79 3.71 -20.86 -11.59
CA ALA A 79 2.55 -21.67 -11.96
C ALA A 79 1.31 -20.82 -12.36
N GLY A 80 1.37 -19.48 -12.23
CA GLY A 80 0.24 -18.58 -12.51
C GLY A 80 -0.91 -18.73 -11.54
N ILE A 81 -0.59 -19.02 -10.28
CA ILE A 81 -1.59 -19.16 -9.21
C ILE A 81 -1.66 -17.89 -8.37
N THR A 82 -2.85 -17.60 -7.87
CA THR A 82 -3.10 -16.42 -7.02
C THR A 82 -3.24 -16.78 -5.54
N ARG A 83 -3.33 -18.07 -5.22
CA ARG A 83 -3.50 -18.57 -3.84
C ARG A 83 -2.71 -19.84 -3.61
N LYS A 84 -2.17 -19.98 -2.40
CA LYS A 84 -1.53 -21.22 -1.92
C LYS A 84 -1.62 -21.26 -0.40
N GLU A 85 -1.79 -22.46 0.15
CA GLU A 85 -1.76 -22.68 1.60
C GLU A 85 -0.42 -22.21 2.20
N GLY A 86 -0.48 -21.57 3.37
CA GLY A 86 0.68 -20.98 4.04
C GLY A 86 1.15 -19.65 3.46
N MET A 87 0.40 -19.06 2.52
CA MET A 87 0.67 -17.74 1.95
C MET A 87 -0.54 -16.83 2.15
N GLU A 88 -0.26 -15.61 2.65
CA GLU A 88 -1.29 -14.62 2.95
C GLU A 88 -1.84 -13.99 1.66
N GLN A 89 -3.09 -13.58 1.73
CA GLN A 89 -3.73 -12.87 0.62
C GLN A 89 -3.70 -11.37 0.89
N PRO A 90 -3.52 -10.53 -0.14
CA PRO A 90 -3.61 -9.09 0.00
C PRO A 90 -5.00 -8.67 0.45
N LEU A 91 -5.08 -7.58 1.22
CA LEU A 91 -6.34 -6.94 1.60
C LEU A 91 -7.03 -6.27 0.41
N HIS A 92 -6.23 -5.85 -0.56
CA HIS A 92 -6.67 -5.28 -1.84
C HIS A 92 -5.57 -5.45 -2.89
N TYR A 93 -5.96 -5.54 -4.16
CA TYR A 93 -5.01 -5.55 -5.28
C TYR A 93 -5.58 -4.80 -6.48
N TRP A 94 -4.70 -4.33 -7.35
CA TRP A 94 -5.07 -3.63 -8.58
C TRP A 94 -4.58 -4.36 -9.82
N VAL A 95 -5.52 -4.60 -10.74
CA VAL A 95 -5.25 -5.02 -12.12
C VAL A 95 -6.12 -4.16 -13.03
N PRO A 96 -5.52 -3.32 -13.88
CA PRO A 96 -4.08 -3.13 -14.10
C PRO A 96 -3.38 -2.43 -12.92
N SER A 97 -2.03 -2.54 -12.88
CA SER A 97 -1.19 -1.82 -11.92
C SER A 97 -1.47 -0.32 -11.92
N ILE A 98 -1.61 0.27 -10.75
CA ILE A 98 -1.71 1.73 -10.56
C ILE A 98 -0.35 2.38 -10.30
N ALA A 99 0.68 1.58 -10.07
CA ALA A 99 1.98 2.00 -9.56
C ALA A 99 1.83 2.82 -8.26
N PRO A 100 1.41 2.17 -7.14
CA PRO A 100 1.20 2.86 -5.87
C PRO A 100 2.50 3.48 -5.35
N SER A 101 2.38 4.63 -4.70
CA SER A 101 3.52 5.42 -4.22
C SER A 101 3.41 5.71 -2.72
N GLY A 102 3.13 6.95 -2.32
CA GLY A 102 2.86 7.27 -0.91
C GLY A 102 1.47 6.82 -0.46
N MET A 103 1.30 6.65 0.85
CA MET A 103 0.01 6.32 1.44
C MET A 103 -0.19 6.98 2.80
N ALA A 104 -1.43 7.31 3.14
CA ALA A 104 -1.80 7.84 4.44
C ALA A 104 -3.19 7.40 4.86
N PHE A 105 -3.39 7.12 6.14
CA PHE A 105 -4.73 7.01 6.72
C PHE A 105 -5.32 8.39 6.96
N VAL A 106 -6.59 8.57 6.66
CA VAL A 106 -7.33 9.76 7.01
C VAL A 106 -7.83 9.64 8.46
N THR A 107 -7.23 10.41 9.35
CA THR A 107 -7.60 10.40 10.79
C THR A 107 -8.41 11.63 11.21
N SER A 108 -8.42 12.68 10.38
CA SER A 108 -9.15 13.94 10.62
C SER A 108 -10.60 13.91 10.12
N ASP A 109 -11.39 14.85 10.59
CA ASP A 109 -12.78 15.06 10.14
C ASP A 109 -12.91 16.06 8.98
N ARG A 110 -11.79 16.54 8.39
CA ARG A 110 -11.76 17.55 7.33
C ARG A 110 -12.52 17.16 6.07
N TYR A 111 -12.61 15.86 5.82
CA TYR A 111 -13.28 15.30 4.63
C TYR A 111 -14.63 14.66 4.96
N GLY A 112 -15.13 14.87 6.21
CA GLY A 112 -16.35 14.24 6.70
C GLY A 112 -16.14 12.81 7.22
N ALA A 113 -17.14 12.34 7.97
CA ALA A 113 -17.08 11.05 8.67
C ALA A 113 -16.85 9.83 7.74
N GLN A 114 -17.31 9.92 6.49
CA GLN A 114 -17.17 8.85 5.49
C GLN A 114 -15.72 8.63 5.03
N TRP A 115 -14.83 9.61 5.25
CA TRP A 115 -13.41 9.50 4.92
C TRP A 115 -12.56 9.00 6.08
N LYS A 116 -13.03 9.23 7.30
CA LYS A 116 -12.27 8.89 8.51
C LYS A 116 -11.99 7.38 8.57
N GLY A 117 -10.74 7.01 8.77
CA GLY A 117 -10.27 5.62 8.74
C GLY A 117 -10.04 5.04 7.34
N SER A 118 -10.29 5.80 6.27
CA SER A 118 -9.92 5.37 4.93
C SER A 118 -8.41 5.44 4.72
N LEU A 119 -7.87 4.58 3.86
CA LEU A 119 -6.51 4.65 3.36
C LEU A 119 -6.50 5.35 2.00
N VAL A 120 -5.66 6.36 1.85
CA VAL A 120 -5.46 7.07 0.58
C VAL A 120 -4.09 6.71 0.02
N VAL A 121 -4.04 6.30 -1.24
CA VAL A 121 -2.84 5.85 -1.96
C VAL A 121 -2.62 6.69 -3.20
N GLY A 122 -1.40 7.16 -3.41
CA GLY A 122 -1.00 7.86 -4.63
C GLY A 122 -0.77 6.91 -5.80
N SER A 123 -1.20 7.29 -7.00
CA SER A 123 -0.93 6.56 -8.23
C SER A 123 0.02 7.34 -9.14
N LEU A 124 1.16 6.71 -9.45
CA LEU A 124 2.09 7.25 -10.44
C LEU A 124 1.57 7.06 -11.87
N LYS A 125 0.96 5.91 -12.15
CA LYS A 125 0.53 5.55 -13.49
C LYS A 125 -0.71 6.32 -13.93
N PHE A 126 -1.72 6.40 -13.06
CA PHE A 126 -3.00 7.02 -13.41
C PHE A 126 -3.13 8.47 -12.92
N GLN A 127 -2.07 9.03 -12.29
CA GLN A 127 -1.98 10.45 -11.96
C GLN A 127 -3.16 10.95 -11.12
N ARG A 128 -3.52 10.16 -10.11
CA ARG A 128 -4.65 10.41 -9.22
C ARG A 128 -4.40 9.79 -7.84
N LEU A 129 -5.38 9.90 -6.95
CA LEU A 129 -5.44 9.13 -5.71
C LEU A 129 -6.44 7.97 -5.84
N GLU A 130 -6.16 6.90 -5.09
CA GLU A 130 -7.12 5.83 -4.78
C GLU A 130 -7.47 5.91 -3.30
N ARG A 131 -8.77 5.94 -2.97
CA ARG A 131 -9.24 5.84 -1.60
C ARG A 131 -9.81 4.45 -1.34
N LEU A 132 -9.29 3.78 -0.33
CA LEU A 132 -9.78 2.49 0.13
C LEU A 132 -10.59 2.70 1.40
N THR A 133 -11.88 2.36 1.34
CA THR A 133 -12.74 2.34 2.52
C THR A 133 -12.49 1.07 3.32
N ILE A 134 -12.20 1.24 4.61
CA ILE A 134 -11.87 0.12 5.50
C ILE A 134 -12.99 -0.04 6.54
N ARG A 135 -13.44 -1.28 6.70
CA ARG A 135 -14.40 -1.69 7.75
C ARG A 135 -13.91 -2.97 8.40
N SER A 136 -13.79 -2.97 9.72
CA SER A 136 -13.32 -4.14 10.50
C SER A 136 -12.03 -4.76 9.93
N GLY A 137 -11.04 -3.93 9.60
CA GLY A 137 -9.74 -4.36 9.07
C GLY A 137 -9.75 -4.91 7.65
N LYS A 138 -10.86 -4.76 6.89
CA LYS A 138 -10.99 -5.20 5.50
C LYS A 138 -11.26 -4.02 4.59
N VAL A 139 -10.70 -4.05 3.39
CA VAL A 139 -11.06 -3.11 2.32
C VAL A 139 -12.43 -3.51 1.76
N THR A 140 -13.39 -2.59 1.85
CA THR A 140 -14.79 -2.83 1.42
C THR A 140 -15.16 -2.07 0.15
N ALA A 141 -14.40 -1.02 -0.19
CA ALA A 141 -14.58 -0.27 -1.43
C ALA A 141 -13.26 0.39 -1.84
N SER A 142 -13.09 0.59 -3.14
CA SER A 142 -12.03 1.39 -3.74
C SER A 142 -12.65 2.43 -4.66
N GLU A 143 -12.21 3.67 -4.55
CA GLU A 143 -12.69 4.76 -5.40
C GLU A 143 -11.56 5.68 -5.85
N GLN A 144 -11.72 6.25 -7.03
CA GLN A 144 -10.79 7.21 -7.60
C GLN A 144 -11.07 8.62 -7.04
N VAL A 145 -10.00 9.27 -6.58
CA VAL A 145 -10.06 10.64 -6.08
C VAL A 145 -9.12 11.49 -6.91
N LEU A 146 -9.53 12.72 -7.24
CA LEU A 146 -8.83 13.65 -8.12
C LEU A 146 -8.50 13.03 -9.50
N PRO A 147 -9.47 12.44 -10.22
CA PRO A 147 -9.21 11.71 -11.47
C PRO A 147 -8.69 12.61 -12.61
N ARG A 148 -8.72 13.95 -12.42
CA ARG A 148 -8.24 14.94 -13.38
C ARG A 148 -6.98 15.69 -12.89
N LEU A 149 -6.29 15.16 -11.88
CA LEU A 149 -5.07 15.78 -11.36
C LEU A 149 -4.00 15.93 -12.45
N GLY A 150 -3.86 14.92 -13.32
CA GLY A 150 -2.96 14.97 -14.48
C GLY A 150 -1.47 14.99 -14.13
N GLN A 151 -1.13 14.67 -12.89
CA GLN A 151 0.26 14.61 -12.40
C GLN A 151 0.50 13.32 -11.62
N ARG A 152 1.65 12.73 -11.84
CA ARG A 152 2.09 11.54 -11.09
C ARG A 152 2.17 11.90 -9.60
N VAL A 153 1.47 11.16 -8.76
CA VAL A 153 1.56 11.37 -7.30
C VAL A 153 2.71 10.54 -6.75
N ARG A 154 3.69 11.19 -6.13
CA ARG A 154 4.86 10.54 -5.54
C ARG A 154 4.65 10.19 -4.08
N ASP A 155 4.06 11.09 -3.29
CA ASP A 155 3.80 10.84 -1.87
C ASP A 155 2.47 11.45 -1.44
N VAL A 156 1.89 10.86 -0.40
CA VAL A 156 0.65 11.30 0.23
C VAL A 156 0.87 11.31 1.74
N ARG A 157 0.60 12.45 2.40
CA ARG A 157 0.68 12.58 3.86
C ARG A 157 -0.51 13.37 4.37
N GLN A 158 -0.99 13.04 5.57
CA GLN A 158 -1.90 13.92 6.30
C GLN A 158 -1.06 14.87 7.16
N GLY A 159 -1.26 16.18 6.97
CA GLY A 159 -0.60 17.21 7.74
C GLY A 159 -1.19 17.36 9.14
N PRO A 160 -0.52 18.11 10.04
CA PRO A 160 -0.99 18.35 11.39
C PRO A 160 -2.30 19.16 11.46
N ASP A 161 -2.62 19.88 10.39
CA ASP A 161 -3.89 20.62 10.20
C ASP A 161 -5.04 19.71 9.75
N GLY A 162 -4.76 18.42 9.53
CA GLY A 162 -5.72 17.40 9.15
C GLY A 162 -6.00 17.30 7.64
N TRP A 163 -5.42 18.17 6.81
CA TRP A 163 -5.53 18.06 5.35
C TRP A 163 -4.51 17.07 4.77
N LEU A 164 -4.85 16.48 3.64
CA LEU A 164 -3.91 15.66 2.86
C LEU A 164 -3.00 16.57 2.03
N TYR A 165 -1.74 16.20 1.97
CA TYR A 165 -0.72 16.83 1.15
C TYR A 165 -0.15 15.81 0.18
N LEU A 166 0.07 16.24 -1.06
CA LEU A 166 0.60 15.43 -2.12
C LEU A 166 1.91 16.02 -2.63
N LEU A 167 2.88 15.16 -2.89
CA LEU A 167 4.03 15.50 -3.72
C LEU A 167 3.82 14.93 -5.11
N THR A 168 4.04 15.74 -6.14
CA THR A 168 3.98 15.29 -7.53
C THR A 168 5.36 14.93 -8.06
N ASP A 169 5.40 13.98 -9.00
CA ASP A 169 6.62 13.44 -9.61
C ASP A 169 6.72 13.94 -11.06
N ALA A 170 7.23 15.16 -11.22
CA ALA A 170 7.42 15.80 -12.51
C ALA A 170 8.59 16.82 -12.44
N GLN A 171 9.12 17.21 -13.60
CA GLN A 171 9.96 18.41 -13.68
C GLN A 171 9.12 19.62 -13.22
N GLY A 172 9.58 20.34 -12.19
CA GLY A 172 8.77 21.37 -11.53
C GLY A 172 7.69 20.80 -10.61
N GLY A 173 8.01 19.69 -9.94
CA GLY A 173 7.10 19.03 -8.99
C GLY A 173 6.50 19.97 -7.96
N GLN A 174 5.32 19.67 -7.47
CA GLN A 174 4.51 20.52 -6.61
C GLN A 174 4.18 19.84 -5.29
N LEU A 175 4.06 20.66 -4.24
CA LEU A 175 3.39 20.28 -3.00
C LEU A 175 1.95 20.82 -3.07
N LEU A 176 0.98 19.92 -3.11
CA LEU A 176 -0.43 20.24 -3.22
C LEU A 176 -1.14 19.92 -1.92
N ARG A 177 -2.03 20.80 -1.47
CA ARG A 177 -2.97 20.52 -0.38
C ARG A 177 -4.34 20.18 -0.96
N VAL A 178 -4.89 19.05 -0.58
CA VAL A 178 -6.23 18.61 -0.95
C VAL A 178 -7.24 19.18 0.04
N THR A 179 -8.19 19.94 -0.44
CA THR A 179 -9.28 20.48 0.39
C THR A 179 -10.63 19.91 -0.08
N ALA A 180 -11.57 19.76 0.86
CA ALA A 180 -12.95 19.45 0.49
C ALA A 180 -13.60 20.70 -0.15
N THR A 181 -14.38 20.47 -1.20
CA THR A 181 -15.27 21.52 -1.71
C THR A 181 -16.45 21.65 -0.75
N PRO A 182 -16.92 22.87 -0.46
CA PRO A 182 -18.11 23.11 0.37
C PRO A 182 -19.34 22.37 -0.19
#